data_3b8bbad827f5903d11af1e7f9759b8ec
#
_entry.id   3b8bbad827f5903d11af1e7f9759b8ec
#
_cell.length_a   1.000
_cell.length_b   1.000
_cell.length_c   1.000
_cell.angle_alpha   90.00
_cell.angle_beta   90.00
_cell.angle_gamma   90.00
#
_symmetry.space_group_name_H-M   'P 1'
#
loop_
_entity.id
_entity.type
_entity.pdbx_description
1 polymer ?
#
loop_
_entity_poly.entity_id
_entity_poly.type
_entity_poly.pdbx_seq_one_letter_code
_entity_poly.pdbx_strand_id
1 'polypeptide(L)' 'VQIMDINNGERFETYTIKGERNSGCVCLNGAAARKVQVGDVIIIASYALMDFEDAKQFRPWIVFPDTATNRLVK' A
#
# COMPACT_ATOMS: atom_id res chain seq x y z
N VAL A 1 -6.79 4.24 0.57
CA VAL A 1 -5.56 3.92 -0.17
C VAL A 1 -5.87 3.30 -1.51
N GLN A 2 -4.94 3.41 -2.42
CA GLN A 2 -4.99 2.70 -3.69
C GLN A 2 -3.98 1.57 -3.66
N ILE A 3 -4.39 0.40 -4.15
CA ILE A 3 -3.53 -0.77 -4.22
C ILE A 3 -3.29 -1.11 -5.68
N MET A 4 -2.03 -1.38 -6.00
CA MET A 4 -1.62 -1.80 -7.33
C MET A 4 -0.88 -3.11 -7.19
N ASP A 5 -1.37 -4.17 -7.84
CA ASP A 5 -0.75 -5.49 -7.78
C ASP A 5 0.22 -5.61 -8.95
N ILE A 6 1.49 -5.81 -8.65
CA ILE A 6 2.55 -5.89 -9.66
C ILE A 6 2.42 -7.18 -10.48
N ASN A 7 1.92 -8.24 -9.86
CA ASN A 7 1.89 -9.55 -10.49
C ASN A 7 0.79 -9.71 -11.53
N ASN A 8 -0.35 -9.06 -11.34
CA ASN A 8 -1.49 -9.19 -12.26
C ASN A 8 -1.96 -7.88 -12.88
N GLY A 9 -1.39 -6.75 -12.49
CA GLY A 9 -1.74 -5.45 -13.03
C GLY A 9 -3.03 -4.84 -12.49
N GLU A 10 -3.69 -5.47 -11.53
CA GLU A 10 -4.90 -4.93 -10.93
C GLU A 10 -4.64 -3.67 -10.13
N ARG A 11 -5.60 -2.74 -10.21
CA ARG A 11 -5.55 -1.49 -9.46
C ARG A 11 -6.93 -1.23 -8.87
N PHE A 12 -6.98 -0.93 -7.59
CA PHE A 12 -8.25 -0.69 -6.92
C PHE A 12 -8.06 0.17 -5.68
N GLU A 13 -9.14 0.77 -5.23
CA GLU A 13 -9.17 1.59 -4.02
C GLU A 13 -9.83 0.82 -2.90
N THR A 14 -9.32 1.01 -1.70
CA THR A 14 -9.89 0.42 -0.50
C THR A 14 -9.51 1.27 0.70
N TYR A 15 -10.01 0.90 1.85
CA TYR A 15 -9.68 1.57 3.10
C TYR A 15 -8.79 0.67 3.95
N THR A 16 -8.10 1.28 4.91
CA THR A 16 -7.20 0.54 5.78
C THR A 16 -7.91 0.14 7.06
N ILE A 17 -7.58 -1.04 7.53
CA ILE A 17 -8.03 -1.55 8.82
C ILE A 17 -6.80 -1.77 9.67
N LYS A 18 -6.82 -1.27 10.89
CA LYS A 18 -5.69 -1.40 11.79
C LYS A 18 -5.44 -2.86 12.14
N GLY A 19 -4.23 -3.31 11.92
CA GLY A 19 -3.78 -4.64 12.31
C GLY A 19 -2.84 -4.58 13.50
N GLU A 20 -2.24 -5.71 13.80
CA GLU A 20 -1.28 -5.80 14.90
C GLU A 20 0.04 -5.15 14.50
N ARG A 21 0.55 -4.28 15.36
CA ARG A 21 1.82 -3.60 15.13
C ARG A 21 2.96 -4.61 15.05
N ASN A 22 3.86 -4.40 14.11
CA ASN A 22 5.05 -5.23 13.88
C ASN A 22 4.75 -6.65 13.38
N SER A 23 3.50 -6.95 13.01
CA SER A 23 3.15 -8.27 12.47
C SER A 23 3.64 -8.47 11.03
N GLY A 24 3.80 -7.38 10.28
CA GLY A 24 4.10 -7.48 8.86
C GLY A 24 2.93 -8.00 8.04
N CYS A 25 1.75 -8.08 8.63
CA CYS A 25 0.60 -8.65 7.97
C CYS A 25 0.01 -7.68 6.96
N VAL A 26 -0.17 -8.14 5.73
CA VAL A 26 -0.95 -7.44 4.71
C VAL A 26 -2.05 -8.40 4.27
N CYS A 27 -3.28 -8.08 4.63
CA CYS A 27 -4.41 -8.95 4.40
C CYS A 27 -5.50 -8.16 3.68
N LEU A 28 -5.92 -8.66 2.53
CA LEU A 28 -7.02 -8.08 1.77
C LEU A 28 -8.27 -8.92 1.95
N ASN A 29 -9.32 -8.30 2.46
CA ASN A 29 -10.55 -8.97 2.83
C ASN A 29 -11.68 -8.62 1.85
N GLY A 30 -12.72 -9.43 1.86
CA GLY A 30 -13.92 -9.15 1.09
C GLY A 30 -13.68 -9.18 -0.41
N ALA A 31 -14.31 -8.26 -1.13
CA ALA A 31 -14.19 -8.20 -2.60
C ALA A 31 -12.76 -7.97 -3.06
N ALA A 32 -11.97 -7.20 -2.31
CA ALA A 32 -10.59 -6.93 -2.67
C ALA A 32 -9.74 -8.22 -2.69
N ALA A 33 -10.08 -9.21 -1.89
CA ALA A 33 -9.36 -10.47 -1.85
C ALA A 33 -9.37 -11.21 -3.19
N ARG A 34 -10.35 -10.94 -4.03
CA ARG A 34 -10.44 -11.57 -5.35
C ARG A 34 -9.49 -10.98 -6.37
N LYS A 35 -8.91 -9.83 -6.07
CA LYS A 35 -8.02 -9.12 -7.00
C LYS A 35 -6.56 -9.44 -6.78
N VAL A 36 -6.25 -10.16 -5.71
CA VAL A 36 -4.86 -10.48 -5.33
C VAL A 36 -4.75 -11.93 -4.94
N GLN A 37 -3.52 -12.42 -4.92
CA GLN A 37 -3.22 -13.77 -4.44
C GLN A 37 -2.09 -13.70 -3.43
N VAL A 38 -2.05 -14.66 -2.53
CA VAL A 38 -0.95 -14.81 -1.59
C VAL A 38 0.35 -14.95 -2.39
N GLY A 39 1.36 -14.16 -2.00
CA GLY A 39 2.64 -14.12 -2.70
C GLY A 39 2.78 -12.98 -3.68
N ASP A 40 1.69 -12.28 -4.00
CA ASP A 40 1.77 -11.10 -4.87
C ASP A 40 2.54 -9.98 -4.20
N VAL A 41 3.24 -9.20 -5.02
CA VAL A 41 3.87 -7.96 -4.59
C VAL A 41 2.94 -6.82 -4.95
N ILE A 42 2.65 -5.97 -3.99
CA ILE A 42 1.72 -4.86 -4.19
C ILE A 42 2.38 -3.52 -3.85
N ILE A 43 1.85 -2.46 -4.43
CA ILE A 43 2.18 -1.10 -4.09
C ILE A 43 0.96 -0.50 -3.40
N ILE A 44 1.18 0.15 -2.27
CA ILE A 44 0.12 0.83 -1.53
C ILE A 44 0.40 2.32 -1.57
N ALA A 45 -0.55 3.10 -2.07
CA ALA A 45 -0.42 4.54 -2.16
C ALA A 45 -1.56 5.22 -1.41
N SER A 46 -1.24 6.23 -0.64
CA SER A 46 -2.24 7.10 -0.04
C SER A 46 -2.10 8.50 -0.62
N TYR A 47 -3.21 9.20 -0.68
CA TYR A 47 -3.28 10.51 -1.33
C TYR A 47 -3.77 11.55 -0.35
N ALA A 48 -3.36 12.78 -0.58
CA ALA A 48 -3.83 13.92 0.20
C ALA A 48 -4.18 15.06 -0.75
N LEU A 49 -5.20 15.82 -0.39
CA LEU A 49 -5.51 17.07 -1.07
C LEU A 49 -4.80 18.19 -0.35
N MET A 50 -4.16 19.06 -1.09
CA MET A 50 -3.49 20.23 -0.52
C MET A 50 -3.44 21.35 -1.54
N ASP A 51 -3.18 22.56 -1.08
CA ASP A 51 -3.04 23.71 -1.96
C ASP A 51 -1.85 23.51 -2.90
N PHE A 52 -1.96 24.09 -4.09
CA PHE A 52 -0.94 23.92 -5.12
C PHE A 52 0.44 24.38 -4.64
N GLU A 53 0.50 25.49 -3.90
CA GLU A 53 1.77 26.00 -3.39
C GLU A 53 2.42 25.05 -2.38
N ASP A 54 1.60 24.43 -1.52
CA ASP A 54 2.09 23.41 -0.59
C ASP A 54 2.54 22.16 -1.32
N ALA A 55 1.81 21.78 -2.37
CA ALA A 55 2.11 20.59 -3.14
C ALA A 55 3.46 20.68 -3.85
N LYS A 56 3.84 21.88 -4.29
CA LYS A 56 5.14 22.10 -4.95
C LYS A 56 6.31 21.74 -4.06
N GLN A 57 6.17 21.90 -2.77
CA GLN A 57 7.24 21.67 -1.81
C GLN A 57 7.10 20.35 -1.09
N PHE A 58 5.98 19.68 -1.28
CA PHE A 58 5.72 18.42 -0.62
C PHE A 58 6.57 17.30 -1.22
N ARG A 59 7.19 16.52 -0.33
CA ARG A 59 7.95 15.34 -0.72
C ARG A 59 7.24 14.11 -0.17
N PRO A 60 6.66 13.27 -1.01
CA PRO A 60 6.00 12.07 -0.52
C PRO A 60 7.01 11.11 0.10
N TRP A 61 6.56 10.38 1.09
CA TRP A 61 7.35 9.32 1.68
C TRP A 61 7.24 8.08 0.82
N ILE A 62 8.38 7.61 0.34
CA ILE A 62 8.44 6.39 -0.46
C ILE A 62 9.26 5.39 0.34
N VAL A 63 8.66 4.25 0.63
CA VAL A 63 9.31 3.21 1.42
C VAL A 63 9.30 1.89 0.65
N PHE A 64 10.36 1.12 0.83
CA PHE A 64 10.51 -0.19 0.22
C PHE A 64 10.71 -1.22 1.33
N PRO A 65 9.63 -1.82 1.84
CA PRO A 65 9.76 -2.84 2.88
C PRO A 65 10.44 -4.10 2.33
N ASP A 66 11.07 -4.84 3.23
CA ASP A 66 11.56 -6.16 2.89
C ASP A 66 10.39 -7.06 2.51
N THR A 67 10.44 -7.66 1.33
CA THR A 67 9.32 -8.45 0.80
C THR A 67 9.08 -9.74 1.59
N ALA A 68 10.07 -10.23 2.32
CA ALA A 68 9.90 -11.43 3.12
C ALA A 68 9.19 -11.17 4.44
N THR A 69 9.40 -9.99 5.04
CA THR A 69 8.88 -9.67 6.38
C THR A 69 7.91 -8.51 6.41
N ASN A 70 7.82 -7.74 5.31
CA ASN A 70 7.09 -6.47 5.23
C ASN A 70 7.56 -5.42 6.24
N ARG A 71 8.81 -5.52 6.67
CA ARG A 71 9.41 -4.56 7.59
C ARG A 71 10.29 -3.59 6.84
N LEU A 72 10.36 -2.36 7.36
CA LEU A 72 11.26 -1.36 6.79
C LEU A 72 12.70 -1.81 6.94
N VAL A 73 13.43 -1.68 5.85
CA VAL A 73 14.87 -1.92 5.83
C VAL A 73 15.56 -0.57 5.83
N LYS A 74 16.45 -0.34 6.75
CA LYS A 74 17.23 0.88 6.82
C LYS A 74 18.49 0.79 5.96
#